data_268b53895952a1e0daf447f9f4444a18
#
_entry.id   268b53895952a1e0daf447f9f4444a18
#
_cell.length_a   1.000
_cell.length_b   1.000
_cell.length_c   1.000
_cell.angle_alpha   90.00
_cell.angle_beta   90.00
_cell.angle_gamma   90.00
#
_symmetry.space_group_name_H-M   'P 1'
#
loop_
_entity.id
_entity.type
_entity.pdbx_description
1 polymer ?
#
loop_
_entity_poly.entity_id
_entity_poly.type
_entity_poly.pdbx_seq_one_letter_code
_entity_poly.pdbx_strand_id
1 'polypeptide(L)'
;YLDSMKQWLCSIKNLCRCFRDIKILNLEKVFCDGLDIENKNLEQNTLKNNGFIKILSSLNSFISQAMFFLTLLFGIVLIHYNRLTVGQLLGIAQASNMVIMPIVNYANLRNMIQSSKPVLQKLLDNSMCYEENEPIIFDEQIHDIKIKHLSYSYGVCQILDLNNFVIDHGKKYLVIGKSGDGKSTFLDILTKQKKADGIYVNDKGLKDVQFSTYAEKFSYVNQNNDLLPFSFEQNITLGRKMSKYSLKDLVTIFNLESIFDKERDNLDFEHLNLSGGEKQRICLARAMYRNKKWLFLDEAFSAIDKANSDRIHQFILSNPDITVLSIEHKVTKETVSLYDKVLLFENKKIVSMDVEEYLNSSF
;
A
#
# COMPACT_ATOMS: atom_id res chain seq x y z
N TYR A 1 -24.36 6.61 -0.91
CA TYR A 1 -23.57 7.72 -0.37
C TYR A 1 -22.07 7.40 -0.33
N LEU A 2 -21.67 6.32 0.34
CA LEU A 2 -20.25 5.95 0.45
C LEU A 2 -19.57 5.72 -0.92
N ASP A 3 -20.27 5.12 -1.85
CA ASP A 3 -19.72 4.88 -3.20
C ASP A 3 -19.61 6.18 -4.00
N SER A 4 -20.57 7.09 -3.90
CA SER A 4 -20.47 8.41 -4.54
C SER A 4 -19.34 9.25 -3.94
N MET A 5 -19.14 9.17 -2.63
CA MET A 5 -18.02 9.84 -1.97
C MET A 5 -16.65 9.28 -2.41
N LYS A 6 -16.54 7.95 -2.59
CA LYS A 6 -15.33 7.32 -3.12
C LYS A 6 -15.05 7.77 -4.56
N GLN A 7 -16.06 7.79 -5.42
CA GLN A 7 -15.90 8.24 -6.80
C GLN A 7 -15.40 9.69 -6.82
N TRP A 8 -16.05 10.58 -6.08
CA TRP A 8 -15.66 11.99 -5.99
C TRP A 8 -14.20 12.16 -5.47
N LEU A 9 -13.80 11.44 -4.41
CA LEU A 9 -12.41 11.47 -3.92
C LEU A 9 -11.41 10.94 -4.95
N CYS A 10 -11.80 9.90 -5.71
CA CYS A 10 -10.96 9.36 -6.77
C CYS A 10 -10.76 10.39 -7.90
N SER A 11 -11.82 11.10 -8.28
CA SER A 11 -11.76 12.13 -9.32
C SER A 11 -10.91 13.33 -8.90
N ILE A 12 -11.01 13.78 -7.65
CA ILE A 12 -10.12 14.81 -7.10
C ILE A 12 -8.66 14.35 -7.09
N LYS A 13 -8.40 13.12 -6.63
CA LYS A 13 -7.04 12.57 -6.65
C LYS A 13 -6.46 12.51 -8.06
N ASN A 14 -7.26 12.08 -9.03
CA ASN A 14 -6.86 12.04 -10.43
C ASN A 14 -6.59 13.45 -10.99
N LEU A 15 -7.44 14.43 -10.65
CA LEU A 15 -7.23 15.82 -11.03
C LEU A 15 -5.91 16.37 -10.48
N CYS A 16 -5.63 16.14 -9.20
CA CYS A 16 -4.36 16.57 -8.61
C CYS A 16 -3.15 15.91 -9.29
N ARG A 17 -3.26 14.61 -9.61
CA ARG A 17 -2.20 13.84 -10.28
C ARG A 17 -1.95 14.32 -11.71
N CYS A 18 -3.01 14.59 -12.47
CA CYS A 18 -2.94 14.98 -13.87
C CYS A 18 -3.02 16.51 -14.08
N PHE A 19 -2.91 17.32 -13.02
CA PHE A 19 -3.12 18.78 -13.09
C PHE A 19 -2.26 19.46 -14.15
N ARG A 20 -0.99 19.08 -14.24
CA ARG A 20 -0.05 19.62 -15.24
C ARG A 20 -0.49 19.30 -16.67
N ASP A 21 -0.92 18.07 -16.92
CA ASP A 21 -1.34 17.64 -18.25
C ASP A 21 -2.67 18.29 -18.65
N ILE A 22 -3.60 18.44 -17.70
CA ILE A 22 -4.86 19.16 -17.90
C ILE A 22 -4.60 20.60 -18.34
N LYS A 23 -3.62 21.27 -17.69
CA LYS A 23 -3.20 22.63 -18.03
C LYS A 23 -2.58 22.72 -19.43
N ILE A 24 -1.63 21.83 -19.74
CA ILE A 24 -0.93 21.81 -21.04
C ILE A 24 -1.91 21.53 -22.19
N LEU A 25 -2.88 20.66 -21.96
CA LEU A 25 -3.86 20.25 -22.96
C LEU A 25 -5.10 21.16 -23.03
N ASN A 26 -5.19 22.20 -22.20
CA ASN A 26 -6.35 23.12 -22.07
C ASN A 26 -7.67 22.38 -21.83
N LEU A 27 -7.65 21.34 -20.97
CA LEU A 27 -8.80 20.51 -20.67
C LEU A 27 -9.53 20.90 -19.38
N GLU A 28 -9.22 22.09 -18.80
CA GLU A 28 -9.80 22.52 -17.52
C GLU A 28 -11.33 22.50 -17.53
N LYS A 29 -11.92 23.02 -18.61
CA LYS A 29 -13.38 23.09 -18.73
C LYS A 29 -14.03 21.69 -18.72
N VAL A 30 -13.46 20.75 -19.45
CA VAL A 30 -13.96 19.36 -19.53
C VAL A 30 -13.88 18.69 -18.17
N PHE A 31 -12.79 18.89 -17.44
CA PHE A 31 -12.62 18.34 -16.11
C PHE A 31 -13.51 19.01 -15.06
N CYS A 32 -13.69 20.32 -15.12
CA CYS A 32 -14.63 21.05 -14.24
C CYS A 32 -16.07 20.59 -14.48
N ASP A 33 -16.50 20.47 -15.73
CA ASP A 33 -17.84 19.99 -16.07
C ASP A 33 -18.07 18.55 -15.56
N GLY A 34 -17.05 17.69 -15.65
CA GLY A 34 -17.09 16.34 -15.10
C GLY A 34 -17.19 16.31 -13.57
N LEU A 35 -16.40 17.12 -12.88
CA LEU A 35 -16.45 17.25 -11.41
C LEU A 35 -17.77 17.85 -10.93
N ASP A 36 -18.36 18.79 -11.68
CA ASP A 36 -19.65 19.38 -11.32
C ASP A 36 -20.79 18.33 -11.37
N ILE A 37 -20.74 17.39 -12.32
CA ILE A 37 -21.68 16.28 -12.40
C ILE A 37 -21.52 15.36 -11.17
N GLU A 38 -20.31 15.01 -10.82
CA GLU A 38 -20.03 14.16 -9.65
C GLU A 38 -20.37 14.85 -8.33
N ASN A 39 -20.10 16.16 -8.21
CA ASN A 39 -20.49 17.00 -7.08
C ASN A 39 -22.02 17.00 -6.90
N LYS A 40 -22.78 17.23 -7.98
CA LYS A 40 -24.23 17.18 -7.94
C LYS A 40 -24.76 15.80 -7.51
N ASN A 41 -24.16 14.73 -8.01
CA ASN A 41 -24.52 13.36 -7.60
C ASN A 41 -24.24 13.11 -6.11
N LEU A 42 -23.09 13.57 -5.61
CA LEU A 42 -22.72 13.48 -4.20
C LEU A 42 -23.69 14.29 -3.34
N GLU A 43 -24.00 15.53 -3.74
CA GLU A 43 -24.94 16.42 -3.07
C GLU A 43 -26.35 15.80 -3.00
N GLN A 44 -26.87 15.31 -4.11
CA GLN A 44 -28.19 14.67 -4.15
C GLN A 44 -28.25 13.43 -3.24
N ASN A 45 -27.24 12.58 -3.27
CA ASN A 45 -27.17 11.40 -2.41
C ASN A 45 -27.01 11.77 -0.93
N THR A 46 -26.26 12.85 -0.64
CA THR A 46 -26.11 13.40 0.71
C THR A 46 -27.44 13.98 1.21
N LEU A 47 -28.14 14.74 0.38
CA LEU A 47 -29.45 15.31 0.72
C LEU A 47 -30.49 14.21 0.97
N LYS A 48 -30.54 13.17 0.13
CA LYS A 48 -31.44 12.02 0.34
C LYS A 48 -31.14 11.31 1.66
N ASN A 49 -29.88 11.02 1.93
CA ASN A 49 -29.47 10.35 3.16
C ASN A 49 -29.75 11.20 4.41
N ASN A 50 -29.37 12.49 4.36
CA ASN A 50 -29.64 13.42 5.46
C ASN A 50 -31.14 13.73 5.63
N GLY A 51 -31.92 13.77 4.54
CA GLY A 51 -33.34 13.91 4.57
C GLY A 51 -34.02 12.76 5.34
N PHE A 52 -33.63 11.53 5.04
CA PHE A 52 -34.15 10.35 5.75
C PHE A 52 -33.78 10.37 7.25
N ILE A 53 -32.55 10.70 7.58
CA ILE A 53 -32.09 10.82 8.98
C ILE A 53 -32.85 11.92 9.71
N LYS A 54 -33.09 13.08 9.05
CA LYS A 54 -33.86 14.19 9.63
C LYS A 54 -35.31 13.81 9.88
N ILE A 55 -35.98 13.11 8.95
CA ILE A 55 -37.35 12.63 9.13
C ILE A 55 -37.41 11.69 10.34
N LEU A 56 -36.49 10.73 10.45
CA LEU A 56 -36.43 9.81 11.60
C LEU A 56 -36.21 10.56 12.92
N SER A 57 -35.29 11.52 12.95
CA SER A 57 -35.02 12.31 14.15
C SER A 57 -36.23 13.19 14.55
N SER A 58 -36.92 13.78 13.56
CA SER A 58 -38.11 14.56 13.80
C SER A 58 -39.27 13.71 14.34
N LEU A 59 -39.47 12.49 13.81
CA LEU A 59 -40.43 11.53 14.32
C LEU A 59 -40.10 11.13 15.77
N ASN A 60 -38.86 10.85 16.09
CA ASN A 60 -38.46 10.54 17.47
C ASN A 60 -38.72 11.71 18.41
N SER A 61 -38.41 12.95 17.99
CA SER A 61 -38.67 14.15 18.78
C SER A 61 -40.16 14.35 19.00
N PHE A 62 -40.98 14.14 17.97
CA PHE A 62 -42.43 14.23 18.05
C PHE A 62 -43.02 13.21 19.03
N ILE A 63 -42.60 11.95 18.95
CA ILE A 63 -43.00 10.89 19.87
C ILE A 63 -42.63 11.26 21.32
N SER A 64 -41.43 11.76 21.54
CA SER A 64 -40.98 12.17 22.88
C SER A 64 -41.79 13.30 23.44
N GLN A 65 -42.12 14.32 22.63
CA GLN A 65 -43.00 15.43 23.05
C GLN A 65 -44.42 14.97 23.30
N ALA A 66 -44.96 14.11 22.44
CA ALA A 66 -46.34 13.56 22.63
C ALA A 66 -46.42 12.78 23.94
N MET A 67 -45.44 11.97 24.28
CA MET A 67 -45.37 11.24 25.56
C MET A 67 -45.32 12.19 26.76
N PHE A 68 -44.54 13.26 26.66
CA PHE A 68 -44.48 14.28 27.70
C PHE A 68 -45.85 14.96 27.91
N PHE A 69 -46.52 15.39 26.84
CA PHE A 69 -47.87 15.99 26.92
C PHE A 69 -48.92 15.01 27.45
N LEU A 70 -48.91 13.74 27.04
CA LEU A 70 -49.76 12.70 27.59
C LEU A 70 -49.58 12.53 29.10
N THR A 71 -48.31 12.54 29.57
CA THR A 71 -48.03 12.47 31.00
C THR A 71 -48.61 13.64 31.77
N LEU A 72 -48.52 14.88 31.22
CA LEU A 72 -49.13 16.05 31.82
C LEU A 72 -50.67 15.98 31.83
N LEU A 73 -51.30 15.61 30.70
CA LEU A 73 -52.76 15.48 30.62
C LEU A 73 -53.29 14.45 31.63
N PHE A 74 -52.65 13.27 31.68
CA PHE A 74 -53.06 12.23 32.61
C PHE A 74 -52.87 12.67 34.08
N GLY A 75 -51.77 13.39 34.34
CA GLY A 75 -51.46 13.93 35.66
C GLY A 75 -52.47 15.00 36.10
N ILE A 76 -52.96 15.88 35.20
CA ILE A 76 -53.98 16.87 35.50
C ILE A 76 -55.30 16.18 35.88
N VAL A 77 -55.69 15.10 35.19
CA VAL A 77 -56.87 14.30 35.53
C VAL A 77 -56.75 13.71 36.95
N LEU A 78 -55.55 13.19 37.30
CA LEU A 78 -55.28 12.64 38.64
C LEU A 78 -55.31 13.74 39.75
N ILE A 79 -54.91 14.96 39.47
CA ILE A 79 -55.02 16.10 40.37
C ILE A 79 -56.49 16.45 40.62
N HIS A 80 -57.33 16.46 39.57
CA HIS A 80 -58.75 16.70 39.70
C HIS A 80 -59.43 15.68 40.62
N TYR A 81 -59.00 14.44 40.64
CA TYR A 81 -59.47 13.40 41.56
C TYR A 81 -58.75 13.40 42.94
N ASN A 82 -57.99 14.45 43.26
CA ASN A 82 -57.21 14.58 44.50
C ASN A 82 -56.23 13.41 44.79
N ARG A 83 -55.78 12.74 43.74
CA ARG A 83 -54.85 11.61 43.85
C ARG A 83 -53.40 12.01 43.63
N LEU A 84 -53.13 13.22 43.16
CA LEU A 84 -51.79 13.72 42.85
C LEU A 84 -51.70 15.21 43.21
N THR A 85 -50.52 15.67 43.69
CA THR A 85 -50.25 17.10 43.86
C THR A 85 -49.53 17.66 42.64
N VAL A 86 -49.58 18.99 42.44
CA VAL A 86 -48.87 19.65 41.30
C VAL A 86 -47.36 19.40 41.38
N GLY A 87 -46.77 19.41 42.56
CA GLY A 87 -45.33 19.12 42.76
C GLY A 87 -44.96 17.68 42.34
N GLN A 88 -45.82 16.72 42.69
CA GLN A 88 -45.61 15.32 42.27
C GLN A 88 -45.75 15.17 40.75
N LEU A 89 -46.69 15.85 40.09
CA LEU A 89 -46.80 15.84 38.65
C LEU A 89 -45.55 16.37 37.96
N LEU A 90 -45.01 17.48 38.40
CA LEU A 90 -43.76 18.03 37.87
C LEU A 90 -42.58 17.07 38.08
N GLY A 91 -42.50 16.41 39.24
CA GLY A 91 -41.49 15.38 39.51
C GLY A 91 -41.62 14.20 38.56
N ILE A 92 -42.83 13.68 38.31
CA ILE A 92 -43.09 12.58 37.35
C ILE A 92 -42.73 13.01 35.93
N ALA A 93 -43.06 14.22 35.53
CA ALA A 93 -42.76 14.72 34.17
C ALA A 93 -41.24 14.83 33.95
N GLN A 94 -40.49 15.31 34.96
CA GLN A 94 -39.02 15.31 34.88
C GLN A 94 -38.41 13.90 34.88
N ALA A 95 -38.91 13.01 35.75
CA ALA A 95 -38.45 11.62 35.78
C ALA A 95 -38.73 10.90 34.45
N SER A 96 -39.88 11.17 33.81
CA SER A 96 -40.16 10.61 32.48
C SER A 96 -39.15 11.03 31.42
N ASN A 97 -38.74 12.29 31.42
CA ASN A 97 -37.68 12.75 30.50
C ASN A 97 -36.33 12.07 30.76
N MET A 98 -35.98 11.82 32.03
CA MET A 98 -34.74 11.10 32.37
C MET A 98 -34.70 9.65 31.87
N VAL A 99 -35.87 9.02 31.69
CA VAL A 99 -36.01 7.66 31.14
C VAL A 99 -36.05 7.65 29.61
N ILE A 100 -36.78 8.60 29.02
CA ILE A 100 -36.95 8.66 27.55
C ILE A 100 -35.66 9.01 26.82
N MET A 101 -34.87 9.96 27.33
CA MET A 101 -33.63 10.41 26.69
C MET A 101 -32.60 9.32 26.47
N PRO A 102 -32.27 8.44 27.45
CA PRO A 102 -31.39 7.31 27.22
C PRO A 102 -31.90 6.34 26.15
N ILE A 103 -33.21 6.12 26.04
CA ILE A 103 -33.79 5.22 25.05
C ILE A 103 -33.60 5.77 23.64
N VAL A 104 -33.86 7.06 23.45
CA VAL A 104 -33.65 7.75 22.16
C VAL A 104 -32.15 7.74 21.79
N ASN A 105 -31.30 8.02 22.74
CA ASN A 105 -29.84 7.98 22.54
C ASN A 105 -29.34 6.58 22.19
N TYR A 106 -29.88 5.54 22.82
CA TYR A 106 -29.56 4.16 22.46
C TYR A 106 -29.90 3.81 21.01
N ALA A 107 -31.07 4.25 20.55
CA ALA A 107 -31.49 4.05 19.16
C ALA A 107 -30.53 4.75 18.18
N ASN A 108 -30.11 5.97 18.49
CA ASN A 108 -29.14 6.72 17.68
C ASN A 108 -27.75 6.05 17.67
N LEU A 109 -27.28 5.61 18.82
CA LEU A 109 -26.00 4.88 18.94
C LEU A 109 -26.02 3.55 18.16
N ARG A 110 -27.12 2.80 18.26
CA ARG A 110 -27.31 1.56 17.49
C ARG A 110 -27.24 1.83 15.98
N ASN A 111 -27.88 2.88 15.50
CA ASN A 111 -27.85 3.26 14.08
C ASN A 111 -26.44 3.65 13.65
N MET A 112 -25.71 4.38 14.48
CA MET A 112 -24.31 4.75 14.24
C MET A 112 -23.38 3.52 14.16
N ILE A 113 -23.53 2.58 15.07
CA ILE A 113 -22.77 1.31 15.05
C ILE A 113 -23.11 0.52 13.79
N GLN A 114 -24.40 0.44 13.43
CA GLN A 114 -24.84 -0.33 12.26
C GLN A 114 -24.37 0.28 10.94
N SER A 115 -24.30 1.60 10.85
CA SER A 115 -23.74 2.30 9.67
C SER A 115 -22.23 2.14 9.55
N SER A 116 -21.51 1.95 10.67
CA SER A 116 -20.06 1.75 10.69
C SER A 116 -19.63 0.30 10.41
N LYS A 117 -20.51 -0.68 10.61
CA LYS A 117 -20.22 -2.11 10.39
C LYS A 117 -19.63 -2.44 9.01
N PRO A 118 -20.17 -1.94 7.88
CA PRO A 118 -19.63 -2.25 6.56
C PRO A 118 -18.19 -1.75 6.37
N VAL A 119 -17.85 -0.61 6.98
CA VAL A 119 -16.49 -0.07 6.94
C VAL A 119 -15.55 -0.93 7.77
N LEU A 120 -15.97 -1.27 8.98
CA LEU A 120 -15.21 -2.15 9.87
C LEU A 120 -14.99 -3.53 9.23
N GLN A 121 -16.03 -4.09 8.60
CA GLN A 121 -15.95 -5.39 7.94
C GLN A 121 -14.96 -5.37 6.78
N LYS A 122 -14.96 -4.32 5.94
CA LYS A 122 -13.94 -4.15 4.89
C LYS A 122 -12.53 -4.00 5.44
N LEU A 123 -12.35 -3.33 6.58
CA LEU A 123 -11.05 -3.23 7.24
C LEU A 123 -10.59 -4.59 7.80
N LEU A 124 -11.51 -5.35 8.40
CA LEU A 124 -11.24 -6.69 8.91
C LEU A 124 -10.97 -7.68 7.78
N ASP A 125 -11.76 -7.65 6.71
CA ASP A 125 -11.54 -8.50 5.53
C ASP A 125 -10.17 -8.24 4.91
N ASN A 126 -9.75 -6.99 4.82
CA ASN A 126 -8.41 -6.62 4.35
C ASN A 126 -7.30 -7.02 5.34
N SER A 127 -7.58 -7.05 6.65
CA SER A 127 -6.61 -7.47 7.66
C SER A 127 -6.58 -9.00 7.84
N MET A 128 -7.72 -9.68 7.68
CA MET A 128 -7.82 -11.14 7.76
C MET A 128 -7.33 -11.87 6.51
N CYS A 129 -6.99 -11.15 5.43
CA CYS A 129 -6.30 -11.76 4.30
C CYS A 129 -4.94 -12.40 4.66
N TYR A 130 -4.52 -12.36 5.91
CA TYR A 130 -3.18 -12.78 6.30
C TYR A 130 -3.09 -14.09 7.09
N GLU A 131 -4.18 -14.71 7.59
CA GLU A 131 -4.00 -15.91 8.44
C GLU A 131 -5.15 -16.94 8.34
N GLU A 132 -5.02 -17.93 7.46
CA GLU A 132 -5.79 -19.18 7.54
C GLU A 132 -5.05 -20.30 8.29
N ASN A 133 -3.73 -20.18 8.51
CA ASN A 133 -2.91 -21.10 9.31
C ASN A 133 -1.93 -20.30 10.16
N GLU A 134 -1.49 -20.84 11.29
CA GLU A 134 -0.41 -20.23 12.08
C GLU A 134 0.82 -20.05 11.18
N PRO A 135 1.25 -18.82 10.91
CA PRO A 135 2.32 -18.60 9.95
C PRO A 135 3.64 -19.14 10.48
N ILE A 136 4.37 -19.84 9.63
CA ILE A 136 5.70 -20.35 9.97
C ILE A 136 6.65 -19.19 10.18
N ILE A 137 7.20 -19.03 11.38
CA ILE A 137 8.26 -18.07 11.67
C ILE A 137 9.50 -18.46 10.86
N PHE A 138 10.06 -17.50 10.09
CA PHE A 138 11.21 -17.74 9.23
C PHE A 138 12.47 -17.09 9.82
N ASP A 139 13.15 -17.78 10.71
CA ASP A 139 14.37 -17.28 11.37
C ASP A 139 15.67 -17.59 10.60
N GLU A 140 15.60 -18.47 9.63
CA GLU A 140 16.75 -18.90 8.82
C GLU A 140 17.19 -17.85 7.81
N GLN A 141 18.43 -17.99 7.30
CA GLN A 141 18.84 -17.30 6.08
C GLN A 141 18.22 -17.99 4.87
N ILE A 142 17.93 -17.23 3.81
CA ILE A 142 17.47 -17.83 2.56
C ILE A 142 18.67 -18.45 1.86
N HIS A 143 18.64 -19.75 1.62
CA HIS A 143 19.67 -20.50 0.88
C HIS A 143 19.26 -20.67 -0.58
N ASP A 144 18.00 -20.96 -0.83
CA ASP A 144 17.45 -21.07 -2.17
C ASP A 144 15.97 -20.68 -2.20
N ILE A 145 15.51 -20.35 -3.39
CA ILE A 145 14.08 -20.19 -3.68
C ILE A 145 13.76 -21.14 -4.83
N LYS A 146 12.92 -22.14 -4.56
CA LYS A 146 12.50 -23.18 -5.51
C LYS A 146 11.11 -22.91 -6.02
N ILE A 147 10.95 -22.81 -7.32
CA ILE A 147 9.67 -22.74 -8.02
C ILE A 147 9.37 -24.14 -8.57
N LYS A 148 8.45 -24.89 -7.97
CA LYS A 148 8.06 -26.22 -8.46
C LYS A 148 7.04 -26.12 -9.58
N HIS A 149 5.94 -25.38 -9.31
CA HIS A 149 4.90 -25.10 -10.27
C HIS A 149 4.18 -23.80 -9.86
N LEU A 150 4.47 -22.71 -10.54
CA LEU A 150 3.85 -21.41 -10.31
C LEU A 150 2.96 -21.05 -11.48
N SER A 151 1.65 -21.07 -11.26
CA SER A 151 0.67 -20.51 -12.19
C SER A 151 0.01 -19.30 -11.55
N TYR A 152 0.07 -18.15 -12.22
CA TYR A 152 -0.53 -16.91 -11.73
C TYR A 152 -1.36 -16.22 -12.82
N SER A 153 -2.56 -15.75 -12.44
CA SER A 153 -3.50 -15.11 -13.35
C SER A 153 -4.13 -13.86 -12.75
N TYR A 154 -4.37 -12.83 -13.57
CA TYR A 154 -5.27 -11.73 -13.25
C TYR A 154 -6.65 -12.01 -13.87
N GLY A 155 -7.60 -12.42 -13.04
CA GLY A 155 -8.90 -12.88 -13.52
C GLY A 155 -8.74 -14.07 -14.48
N VAL A 156 -9.17 -13.90 -15.73
CA VAL A 156 -9.05 -14.96 -16.76
C VAL A 156 -7.72 -14.95 -17.54
N CYS A 157 -6.90 -13.92 -17.35
CA CYS A 157 -5.64 -13.79 -18.08
C CYS A 157 -4.49 -14.40 -17.28
N GLN A 158 -3.96 -15.54 -17.72
CA GLN A 158 -2.76 -16.15 -17.15
C GLN A 158 -1.53 -15.33 -17.53
N ILE A 159 -0.71 -14.97 -16.53
CA ILE A 159 0.50 -14.15 -16.68
C ILE A 159 1.76 -14.99 -16.55
N LEU A 160 1.80 -15.94 -15.62
CA LEU A 160 2.96 -16.78 -15.36
C LEU A 160 2.56 -18.24 -15.36
N ASP A 161 3.44 -19.09 -15.93
CA ASP A 161 3.39 -20.54 -15.88
C ASP A 161 4.81 -21.09 -15.82
N LEU A 162 5.36 -21.17 -14.61
CA LEU A 162 6.75 -21.48 -14.34
C LEU A 162 6.87 -22.85 -13.67
N ASN A 163 7.81 -23.66 -14.16
CA ASN A 163 8.03 -25.00 -13.65
C ASN A 163 9.51 -25.26 -13.41
N ASN A 164 9.82 -25.91 -12.28
CA ASN A 164 11.14 -26.50 -11.95
C ASN A 164 12.30 -25.50 -12.13
N PHE A 165 12.23 -24.37 -11.43
CA PHE A 165 13.27 -23.37 -11.46
C PHE A 165 13.79 -23.09 -10.04
N VAL A 166 15.10 -22.87 -9.89
CA VAL A 166 15.76 -22.59 -8.61
C VAL A 166 16.60 -21.33 -8.71
N ILE A 167 16.47 -20.47 -7.72
CA ILE A 167 17.31 -19.30 -7.51
C ILE A 167 18.24 -19.60 -6.34
N ASP A 168 19.54 -19.73 -6.63
CA ASP A 168 20.55 -20.07 -5.65
C ASP A 168 21.09 -18.82 -4.94
N HIS A 169 21.47 -18.97 -3.67
CA HIS A 169 22.14 -17.93 -2.91
C HIS A 169 23.52 -17.56 -3.55
N GLY A 170 23.88 -16.28 -3.43
CA GLY A 170 25.17 -15.76 -3.88
C GLY A 170 25.26 -15.42 -5.36
N LYS A 171 24.28 -15.84 -6.19
CA LYS A 171 24.27 -15.57 -7.63
C LYS A 171 23.56 -14.25 -7.97
N LYS A 172 23.95 -13.69 -9.11
CA LYS A 172 23.40 -12.48 -9.70
C LYS A 172 22.57 -12.85 -10.91
N TYR A 173 21.26 -12.58 -10.85
CA TYR A 173 20.31 -12.89 -11.90
C TYR A 173 19.81 -11.60 -12.57
N LEU A 174 19.99 -11.52 -13.88
CA LEU A 174 19.40 -10.48 -14.71
C LEU A 174 18.09 -10.98 -15.30
N VAL A 175 17.00 -10.27 -15.05
CA VAL A 175 15.65 -10.60 -15.55
C VAL A 175 15.32 -9.71 -16.72
N ILE A 176 15.11 -10.31 -17.90
CA ILE A 176 14.79 -9.62 -19.15
C ILE A 176 13.51 -10.19 -19.76
N GLY A 177 12.82 -9.40 -20.56
CA GLY A 177 11.61 -9.79 -21.30
C GLY A 177 10.80 -8.58 -21.72
N LYS A 178 9.80 -8.76 -22.55
CA LYS A 178 8.93 -7.67 -23.00
C LYS A 178 8.11 -7.08 -21.86
N SER A 179 7.67 -5.84 -22.04
CA SER A 179 6.72 -5.24 -21.08
C SER A 179 5.42 -6.07 -21.07
N GLY A 180 4.94 -6.38 -19.87
CA GLY A 180 3.74 -7.22 -19.69
C GLY A 180 3.99 -8.73 -19.55
N ASP A 181 5.21 -9.23 -19.72
CA ASP A 181 5.54 -10.68 -19.58
C ASP A 181 5.52 -11.19 -18.13
N GLY A 182 5.16 -10.35 -17.15
CA GLY A 182 4.97 -10.78 -15.77
C GLY A 182 6.21 -10.67 -14.88
N LYS A 183 7.28 -9.99 -15.30
CA LYS A 183 8.54 -9.83 -14.54
C LYS A 183 8.31 -9.20 -13.15
N SER A 184 7.67 -8.03 -13.08
CA SER A 184 7.35 -7.37 -11.80
C SER A 184 6.36 -8.20 -10.99
N THR A 185 5.39 -8.87 -11.63
CA THR A 185 4.48 -9.81 -10.97
C THR A 185 5.24 -10.96 -10.31
N PHE A 186 6.28 -11.47 -10.96
CA PHE A 186 7.14 -12.51 -10.40
C PHE A 186 7.89 -12.00 -9.15
N LEU A 187 8.48 -10.80 -9.19
CA LEU A 187 9.09 -10.20 -8.00
C LEU A 187 8.07 -9.92 -6.88
N ASP A 188 6.87 -9.45 -7.22
CA ASP A 188 5.80 -9.24 -6.24
C ASP A 188 5.41 -10.55 -5.52
N ILE A 189 5.42 -11.66 -6.25
CA ILE A 189 5.16 -12.98 -5.66
C ILE A 189 6.33 -13.41 -4.77
N LEU A 190 7.57 -13.28 -5.24
CA LEU A 190 8.77 -13.63 -4.46
C LEU A 190 8.87 -12.79 -3.17
N THR A 191 8.44 -11.54 -3.21
CA THR A 191 8.43 -10.64 -2.04
C THR A 191 7.14 -10.76 -1.19
N LYS A 192 6.27 -11.73 -1.49
CA LYS A 192 4.95 -11.93 -0.82
C LYS A 192 4.01 -10.73 -0.90
N GLN A 193 4.16 -9.83 -1.85
CA GLN A 193 3.16 -8.80 -2.12
C GLN A 193 1.93 -9.36 -2.84
N LYS A 194 2.11 -10.50 -3.52
CA LYS A 194 1.03 -11.29 -4.13
C LYS A 194 1.10 -12.73 -3.67
N LYS A 195 -0.07 -13.30 -3.42
CA LYS A 195 -0.19 -14.71 -3.02
C LYS A 195 -0.10 -15.61 -4.23
N ALA A 196 0.72 -16.64 -4.16
CA ALA A 196 0.78 -17.70 -5.15
C ALA A 196 1.26 -19.00 -4.51
N ASP A 197 0.87 -20.12 -5.09
CA ASP A 197 1.30 -21.45 -4.69
C ASP A 197 2.51 -21.90 -5.51
N GLY A 198 3.18 -22.95 -5.04
CA GLY A 198 4.26 -23.62 -5.78
C GLY A 198 5.64 -23.01 -5.62
N ILE A 199 5.82 -22.05 -4.72
CA ILE A 199 7.12 -21.46 -4.36
C ILE A 199 7.51 -21.91 -2.97
N TYR A 200 8.78 -22.29 -2.83
CA TYR A 200 9.37 -22.77 -1.59
C TYR A 200 10.65 -21.99 -1.30
N VAL A 201 10.83 -21.60 -0.05
CA VAL A 201 12.05 -20.97 0.47
C VAL A 201 12.65 -21.91 1.50
N ASN A 202 13.86 -22.42 1.26
CA ASN A 202 14.47 -23.47 2.09
C ASN A 202 13.51 -24.65 2.34
N ASP A 203 12.83 -25.11 1.30
CA ASP A 203 11.82 -26.20 1.33
C ASP A 203 10.52 -25.89 2.09
N LYS A 204 10.35 -24.71 2.69
CA LYS A 204 9.09 -24.23 3.29
C LYS A 204 8.24 -23.52 2.25
N GLY A 205 6.95 -23.82 2.20
CA GLY A 205 6.02 -23.14 1.29
C GLY A 205 6.00 -21.63 1.58
N LEU A 206 6.30 -20.81 0.57
CA LEU A 206 6.36 -19.35 0.76
C LEU A 206 5.04 -18.76 1.26
N LYS A 207 3.91 -19.34 0.87
CA LYS A 207 2.58 -18.91 1.33
C LYS A 207 2.42 -19.07 2.85
N ASP A 208 3.01 -20.10 3.43
CA ASP A 208 2.84 -20.48 4.84
C ASP A 208 3.82 -19.72 5.76
N VAL A 209 4.86 -19.10 5.20
CA VAL A 209 5.87 -18.33 5.93
C VAL A 209 5.31 -16.98 6.37
N GLN A 210 5.59 -16.55 7.61
CA GLN A 210 5.19 -15.26 8.13
C GLN A 210 5.88 -14.12 7.36
N PHE A 211 5.07 -13.15 6.87
CA PHE A 211 5.59 -12.05 6.05
C PHE A 211 6.66 -11.21 6.77
N SER A 212 6.42 -10.82 8.02
CA SER A 212 7.33 -9.94 8.78
C SER A 212 8.73 -10.55 8.95
N THR A 213 8.81 -11.84 9.29
CA THR A 213 10.07 -12.55 9.48
C THR A 213 10.79 -12.81 8.15
N TYR A 214 10.04 -13.10 7.08
CA TYR A 214 10.59 -13.27 5.73
C TYR A 214 11.09 -11.95 5.14
N ALA A 215 10.33 -10.86 5.26
CA ALA A 215 10.70 -9.53 4.75
C ALA A 215 11.98 -8.96 5.40
N GLU A 216 12.36 -9.50 6.56
CA GLU A 216 13.63 -9.16 7.19
C GLU A 216 14.85 -9.81 6.51
N LYS A 217 14.67 -10.79 5.66
CA LYS A 217 15.78 -11.53 5.02
C LYS A 217 16.23 -10.91 3.70
N PHE A 218 15.45 -10.02 3.11
CA PHE A 218 15.76 -9.38 1.83
C PHE A 218 15.60 -7.86 1.86
N SER A 219 16.17 -7.20 0.85
CA SER A 219 15.86 -5.82 0.49
C SER A 219 15.16 -5.79 -0.86
N TYR A 220 14.23 -4.86 -1.04
CA TYR A 220 13.48 -4.68 -2.28
C TYR A 220 13.46 -3.20 -2.68
N VAL A 221 13.75 -2.93 -3.94
CA VAL A 221 13.61 -1.62 -4.58
C VAL A 221 12.60 -1.77 -5.70
N ASN A 222 11.46 -1.10 -5.56
CA ASN A 222 10.37 -1.14 -6.54
C ASN A 222 10.53 -0.04 -7.61
N GLN A 223 9.75 -0.15 -8.66
CA GLN A 223 9.75 0.78 -9.78
C GLN A 223 9.36 2.22 -9.39
N ASN A 224 8.46 2.40 -8.41
CA ASN A 224 7.92 3.72 -8.05
C ASN A 224 8.89 4.58 -7.24
N ASN A 225 9.90 4.00 -6.61
CA ASN A 225 10.96 4.69 -5.86
C ASN A 225 10.44 5.71 -4.84
N ASP A 226 9.41 5.34 -4.07
CA ASP A 226 8.80 6.22 -3.10
C ASP A 226 9.75 6.46 -1.91
N LEU A 227 9.91 7.73 -1.57
CA LEU A 227 10.59 8.13 -0.36
C LEU A 227 9.59 8.15 0.80
N LEU A 228 10.08 7.80 1.97
CA LEU A 228 9.29 7.84 3.19
C LEU A 228 9.24 9.29 3.72
N PRO A 229 8.18 9.68 4.45
CA PRO A 229 8.06 11.00 5.05
C PRO A 229 9.00 11.13 6.27
N PHE A 230 10.28 10.96 6.03
CA PHE A 230 11.37 11.00 6.99
C PHE A 230 12.49 11.89 6.46
N SER A 231 13.45 12.28 7.31
CA SER A 231 14.65 13.00 6.86
C SER A 231 15.47 12.18 5.85
N PHE A 232 16.39 12.83 5.15
CA PHE A 232 17.31 12.16 4.22
C PHE A 232 18.05 11.00 4.91
N GLU A 233 18.64 11.26 6.07
CA GLU A 233 19.36 10.25 6.84
C GLU A 233 18.46 9.08 7.22
N GLN A 234 17.27 9.37 7.72
CA GLN A 234 16.29 8.35 8.10
C GLN A 234 15.76 7.55 6.91
N ASN A 235 15.67 8.16 5.72
CA ASN A 235 15.29 7.46 4.50
C ASN A 235 16.31 6.38 4.13
N ILE A 236 17.60 6.57 4.39
CA ILE A 236 18.63 5.57 4.12
C ILE A 236 18.75 4.59 5.29
N THR A 237 18.86 5.09 6.52
CA THR A 237 19.18 4.27 7.70
C THR A 237 17.98 3.53 8.28
N LEU A 238 16.75 4.02 8.02
CA LEU A 238 15.51 3.53 8.63
C LEU A 238 15.58 3.51 10.17
N GLY A 239 16.32 4.48 10.76
CA GLY A 239 16.54 4.56 12.21
C GLY A 239 17.49 3.50 12.78
N ARG A 240 18.11 2.68 11.95
CA ARG A 240 19.09 1.66 12.40
C ARG A 240 20.45 2.30 12.63
N LYS A 241 21.06 1.99 13.78
CA LYS A 241 22.36 2.56 14.18
C LYS A 241 23.59 1.85 13.59
N MET A 242 23.45 0.60 13.15
CA MET A 242 24.55 -0.22 12.68
C MET A 242 24.24 -0.88 11.34
N SER A 243 25.16 -0.76 10.41
CA SER A 243 25.18 -1.46 9.13
C SER A 243 26.64 -1.85 8.79
N LYS A 244 26.83 -2.76 7.83
CA LYS A 244 28.14 -3.09 7.23
C LYS A 244 28.75 -1.84 6.57
N TYR A 245 27.91 -0.98 5.99
CA TYR A 245 28.32 0.24 5.31
C TYR A 245 28.01 1.46 6.19
N SER A 246 28.94 2.41 6.28
CA SER A 246 28.64 3.70 6.91
C SER A 246 27.71 4.52 6.01
N LEU A 247 26.93 5.40 6.62
CA LEU A 247 26.06 6.32 5.86
C LEU A 247 26.90 7.17 4.89
N LYS A 248 28.08 7.65 5.33
CA LYS A 248 28.96 8.49 4.51
C LYS A 248 29.49 7.74 3.29
N ASP A 249 29.89 6.47 3.45
CA ASP A 249 30.37 5.66 2.33
C ASP A 249 29.27 5.49 1.28
N LEU A 250 28.03 5.19 1.72
CA LEU A 250 26.91 5.06 0.80
C LEU A 250 26.56 6.39 0.13
N VAL A 251 26.59 7.50 0.86
CA VAL A 251 26.38 8.83 0.27
C VAL A 251 27.36 9.07 -0.86
N THR A 252 28.65 8.74 -0.67
CA THR A 252 29.69 8.89 -1.69
C THR A 252 29.51 7.89 -2.84
N ILE A 253 29.29 6.61 -2.56
CA ILE A 253 29.12 5.58 -3.59
C ILE A 253 27.93 5.90 -4.49
N PHE A 254 26.83 6.37 -3.93
CA PHE A 254 25.61 6.66 -4.65
C PHE A 254 25.51 8.12 -5.16
N ASN A 255 26.60 8.91 -5.03
CA ASN A 255 26.67 10.32 -5.47
C ASN A 255 25.52 11.16 -4.91
N LEU A 256 25.38 11.17 -3.60
CA LEU A 256 24.30 11.84 -2.86
C LEU A 256 24.80 12.99 -1.97
N GLU A 257 26.09 13.37 -2.06
CA GLU A 257 26.73 14.38 -1.21
C GLU A 257 25.99 15.71 -1.25
N SER A 258 25.59 16.15 -2.44
CA SER A 258 24.91 17.45 -2.61
C SER A 258 23.56 17.52 -1.89
N ILE A 259 22.88 16.38 -1.72
CA ILE A 259 21.61 16.29 -0.99
C ILE A 259 21.90 16.14 0.50
N PHE A 260 22.88 15.30 0.86
CA PHE A 260 23.26 15.06 2.25
C PHE A 260 23.69 16.34 2.96
N ASP A 261 24.50 17.18 2.33
CA ASP A 261 25.02 18.41 2.93
C ASP A 261 23.91 19.46 3.15
N LYS A 262 22.87 19.48 2.32
CA LYS A 262 21.78 20.45 2.37
C LYS A 262 20.61 20.02 3.25
N GLU A 263 20.28 18.74 3.22
CA GLU A 263 18.98 18.24 3.65
C GLU A 263 19.06 17.14 4.71
N ARG A 264 20.23 16.96 5.34
CA ARG A 264 20.49 15.86 6.28
C ARG A 264 19.41 15.73 7.35
N ASP A 265 19.03 16.85 7.97
CA ASP A 265 18.14 16.90 9.12
C ASP A 265 16.73 17.46 8.77
N ASN A 266 16.46 17.72 7.49
CA ASN A 266 15.18 18.26 7.05
C ASN A 266 14.11 17.15 7.10
N LEU A 267 13.07 17.34 7.94
CA LEU A 267 11.95 16.43 8.07
C LEU A 267 10.94 16.56 6.92
N ASP A 268 10.91 17.71 6.24
CA ASP A 268 10.03 17.96 5.08
C ASP A 268 10.64 17.45 3.77
N PHE A 269 11.40 16.39 3.84
CA PHE A 269 12.13 15.80 2.72
C PHE A 269 11.23 15.38 1.55
N GLU A 270 9.95 15.10 1.82
CA GLU A 270 8.95 14.77 0.80
C GLU A 270 8.66 15.92 -0.15
N HIS A 271 8.81 17.19 0.30
CA HIS A 271 8.56 18.39 -0.51
C HIS A 271 9.77 18.81 -1.38
N LEU A 272 10.91 18.13 -1.25
CA LEU A 272 12.06 18.38 -2.09
C LEU A 272 11.79 17.94 -3.54
N ASN A 273 12.08 18.82 -4.47
CA ASN A 273 12.02 18.54 -5.90
C ASN A 273 13.20 17.66 -6.34
N LEU A 274 13.29 16.45 -5.78
CA LEU A 274 14.30 15.47 -6.18
C LEU A 274 13.97 14.89 -7.56
N SER A 275 15.00 14.78 -8.38
CA SER A 275 14.91 14.07 -9.67
C SER A 275 14.60 12.59 -9.46
N GLY A 276 14.04 11.94 -10.48
CA GLY A 276 13.79 10.50 -10.44
C GLY A 276 15.06 9.68 -10.14
N GLY A 277 16.19 10.08 -10.72
CA GLY A 277 17.48 9.42 -10.49
C GLY A 277 18.00 9.59 -9.05
N GLU A 278 17.82 10.74 -8.43
CA GLU A 278 18.16 10.95 -7.03
C GLU A 278 17.30 10.08 -6.10
N LYS A 279 16.01 10.00 -6.34
CA LYS A 279 15.10 9.11 -5.60
C LYS A 279 15.54 7.65 -5.73
N GLN A 280 15.85 7.19 -6.93
CA GLN A 280 16.34 5.83 -7.16
C GLN A 280 17.64 5.56 -6.41
N ARG A 281 18.61 6.47 -6.46
CA ARG A 281 19.88 6.32 -5.73
C ARG A 281 19.68 6.26 -4.22
N ILE A 282 18.76 7.05 -3.66
CA ILE A 282 18.41 6.97 -2.22
C ILE A 282 17.77 5.62 -1.88
N CYS A 283 16.84 5.12 -2.71
CA CYS A 283 16.23 3.81 -2.49
C CYS A 283 17.24 2.65 -2.58
N LEU A 284 18.19 2.72 -3.52
CA LEU A 284 19.28 1.74 -3.62
C LEU A 284 20.24 1.84 -2.42
N ALA A 285 20.61 3.04 -1.98
CA ALA A 285 21.43 3.24 -0.78
C ALA A 285 20.71 2.70 0.47
N ARG A 286 19.39 2.94 0.62
CA ARG A 286 18.54 2.33 1.66
C ARG A 286 18.60 0.81 1.64
N ALA A 287 18.48 0.21 0.47
CA ALA A 287 18.52 -1.24 0.31
C ALA A 287 19.87 -1.83 0.72
N MET A 288 20.99 -1.17 0.38
CA MET A 288 22.34 -1.58 0.75
C MET A 288 22.60 -1.34 2.25
N TYR A 289 22.10 -0.24 2.84
CA TYR A 289 22.25 0.02 4.27
C TYR A 289 21.59 -1.06 5.13
N ARG A 290 20.46 -1.65 4.67
CA ARG A 290 19.82 -2.78 5.32
C ARG A 290 20.71 -4.03 5.41
N ASN A 291 21.74 -4.13 4.60
CA ASN A 291 22.72 -5.22 4.58
C ASN A 291 22.09 -6.61 4.57
N LYS A 292 21.14 -6.83 3.66
CA LYS A 292 20.50 -8.12 3.49
C LYS A 292 21.21 -8.94 2.41
N LYS A 293 21.17 -10.27 2.57
CA LYS A 293 21.82 -11.20 1.63
C LYS A 293 21.04 -11.39 0.33
N TRP A 294 19.77 -10.97 0.27
CA TRP A 294 18.93 -11.01 -0.92
C TRP A 294 18.49 -9.61 -1.29
N LEU A 295 18.64 -9.27 -2.55
CA LEU A 295 18.32 -7.97 -3.10
C LEU A 295 17.46 -8.15 -4.36
N PHE A 296 16.22 -7.69 -4.30
CA PHE A 296 15.30 -7.68 -5.42
C PHE A 296 15.19 -6.25 -5.96
N LEU A 297 15.40 -6.09 -7.28
CA LEU A 297 15.43 -4.79 -7.96
C LEU A 297 14.44 -4.82 -9.12
N ASP A 298 13.44 -3.95 -9.09
CA ASP A 298 12.46 -3.79 -10.17
C ASP A 298 12.68 -2.45 -10.87
N GLU A 299 13.36 -2.47 -12.01
CA GLU A 299 13.73 -1.29 -12.81
C GLU A 299 14.43 -0.18 -12.01
N ALA A 300 15.21 -0.57 -11.01
CA ALA A 300 15.80 0.33 -10.02
C ALA A 300 16.86 1.29 -10.60
N PHE A 301 17.27 1.13 -11.86
CA PHE A 301 18.25 1.95 -12.55
C PHE A 301 17.68 2.81 -13.69
N SER A 302 16.38 2.72 -13.94
CA SER A 302 15.75 3.28 -15.15
C SER A 302 15.87 4.81 -15.28
N ALA A 303 15.95 5.56 -14.18
CA ALA A 303 16.08 7.01 -14.17
C ALA A 303 17.49 7.51 -13.80
N ILE A 304 18.46 6.59 -13.59
CA ILE A 304 19.84 6.93 -13.24
C ILE A 304 20.65 7.13 -14.53
N ASP A 305 21.50 8.15 -14.57
CA ASP A 305 22.43 8.35 -15.65
C ASP A 305 23.46 7.24 -15.75
N LYS A 306 24.05 7.02 -16.95
CA LYS A 306 24.91 5.88 -17.23
C LYS A 306 26.13 5.80 -16.28
N ALA A 307 26.80 6.93 -16.00
CA ALA A 307 28.01 6.90 -15.19
C ALA A 307 27.73 6.47 -13.74
N ASN A 308 26.65 6.99 -13.14
CA ASN A 308 26.20 6.59 -11.81
C ASN A 308 25.66 5.15 -11.82
N SER A 309 24.91 4.77 -12.84
CA SER A 309 24.38 3.42 -13.02
C SER A 309 25.50 2.38 -13.06
N ASP A 310 26.52 2.56 -13.92
CA ASP A 310 27.64 1.62 -14.06
C ASP A 310 28.42 1.48 -12.73
N ARG A 311 28.68 2.59 -12.04
CA ARG A 311 29.35 2.60 -10.74
C ARG A 311 28.56 1.83 -9.67
N ILE A 312 27.24 2.05 -9.61
CA ILE A 312 26.37 1.41 -8.64
C ILE A 312 26.20 -0.08 -8.96
N HIS A 313 26.03 -0.46 -10.24
CA HIS A 313 26.02 -1.85 -10.66
C HIS A 313 27.27 -2.57 -10.24
N GLN A 314 28.45 -2.00 -10.52
CA GLN A 314 29.73 -2.59 -10.13
C GLN A 314 29.80 -2.77 -8.62
N PHE A 315 29.39 -1.78 -7.82
CA PHE A 315 29.40 -1.88 -6.36
C PHE A 315 28.47 -2.97 -5.83
N ILE A 316 27.23 -3.06 -6.35
CA ILE A 316 26.24 -4.03 -5.89
C ILE A 316 26.63 -5.45 -6.37
N LEU A 317 26.94 -5.62 -7.65
CA LEU A 317 27.13 -6.93 -8.26
C LEU A 317 28.50 -7.55 -7.94
N SER A 318 29.53 -6.76 -7.62
CA SER A 318 30.82 -7.28 -7.17
C SER A 318 30.79 -7.83 -5.74
N ASN A 319 29.74 -7.62 -4.97
CA ASN A 319 29.65 -8.16 -3.62
C ASN A 319 29.27 -9.65 -3.66
N PRO A 320 30.16 -10.59 -3.30
CA PRO A 320 29.88 -12.03 -3.39
C PRO A 320 28.86 -12.52 -2.39
N ASP A 321 28.63 -11.77 -1.30
CA ASP A 321 27.77 -12.20 -0.19
C ASP A 321 26.28 -12.00 -0.48
N ILE A 322 25.90 -11.30 -1.54
CA ILE A 322 24.50 -10.98 -1.84
C ILE A 322 24.00 -11.70 -3.09
N THR A 323 22.78 -12.16 -3.03
CA THR A 323 22.02 -12.64 -4.19
C THR A 323 21.26 -11.47 -4.77
N VAL A 324 21.36 -11.24 -6.05
CA VAL A 324 20.66 -10.15 -6.75
C VAL A 324 19.72 -10.71 -7.78
N LEU A 325 18.49 -10.25 -7.80
CA LEU A 325 17.52 -10.49 -8.87
C LEU A 325 17.08 -9.11 -9.38
N SER A 326 17.60 -8.71 -10.55
CA SER A 326 17.37 -7.37 -11.12
C SER A 326 16.59 -7.47 -12.41
N ILE A 327 15.43 -6.77 -12.47
CA ILE A 327 14.69 -6.54 -13.70
C ILE A 327 15.23 -5.29 -14.37
N GLU A 328 15.69 -5.42 -15.62
CA GLU A 328 16.18 -4.29 -16.40
C GLU A 328 15.65 -4.32 -17.83
N HIS A 329 15.41 -3.13 -18.38
CA HIS A 329 14.95 -2.96 -19.76
C HIS A 329 16.06 -2.57 -20.74
N LYS A 330 17.06 -1.86 -20.24
CA LYS A 330 18.19 -1.38 -21.06
C LYS A 330 19.47 -1.87 -20.45
N VAL A 331 20.10 -2.85 -21.08
CA VAL A 331 21.35 -3.43 -20.63
C VAL A 331 22.44 -3.26 -21.70
N THR A 332 23.65 -3.00 -21.27
CA THR A 332 24.86 -3.01 -22.13
C THR A 332 25.61 -4.32 -21.94
N LYS A 333 26.49 -4.67 -22.90
CA LYS A 333 27.32 -5.87 -22.78
C LYS A 333 28.12 -5.87 -21.45
N GLU A 334 28.63 -4.70 -21.10
CA GLU A 334 29.41 -4.52 -19.87
C GLU A 334 28.56 -4.79 -18.63
N THR A 335 27.32 -4.30 -18.60
CA THR A 335 26.41 -4.53 -17.46
C THR A 335 26.01 -6.00 -17.39
N VAL A 336 25.68 -6.63 -18.52
CA VAL A 336 25.29 -8.06 -18.56
C VAL A 336 26.39 -8.95 -18.06
N SER A 337 27.67 -8.65 -18.39
CA SER A 337 28.81 -9.44 -17.95
C SER A 337 29.07 -9.45 -16.44
N LEU A 338 28.40 -8.57 -15.68
CA LEU A 338 28.46 -8.54 -14.20
C LEU A 338 27.50 -9.53 -13.51
N TYR A 339 26.59 -10.11 -14.28
CA TYR A 339 25.63 -11.10 -13.77
C TYR A 339 26.16 -12.52 -13.98
N ASP A 340 25.60 -13.49 -13.25
CA ASP A 340 25.94 -14.91 -13.40
C ASP A 340 25.00 -15.62 -14.39
N LYS A 341 23.71 -15.21 -14.35
CA LYS A 341 22.66 -15.83 -15.19
C LYS A 341 21.67 -14.80 -15.71
N VAL A 342 21.14 -15.10 -16.89
CA VAL A 342 20.05 -14.33 -17.49
C VAL A 342 18.76 -15.15 -17.45
N LEU A 343 17.69 -14.55 -16.93
CA LEU A 343 16.35 -15.09 -16.90
C LEU A 343 15.49 -14.38 -17.95
N LEU A 344 15.32 -15.03 -19.10
CA LEU A 344 14.51 -14.51 -20.18
C LEU A 344 13.04 -14.90 -19.97
N PHE A 345 12.20 -13.90 -19.79
CA PHE A 345 10.75 -14.06 -19.72
C PHE A 345 10.18 -14.04 -21.13
N GLU A 346 9.62 -15.15 -21.55
CA GLU A 346 9.00 -15.30 -22.86
C GLU A 346 7.83 -16.29 -22.79
N ASN A 347 6.70 -15.94 -23.43
CA ASN A 347 5.52 -16.80 -23.48
C ASN A 347 5.07 -17.34 -22.12
N LYS A 348 5.09 -16.47 -21.06
CA LYS A 348 4.72 -16.78 -19.65
C LYS A 348 5.68 -17.74 -18.94
N LYS A 349 6.80 -18.10 -19.56
CA LYS A 349 7.83 -18.99 -19.02
C LYS A 349 9.13 -18.25 -18.77
N ILE A 350 10.00 -18.86 -17.97
CA ILE A 350 11.37 -18.39 -17.77
C ILE A 350 12.30 -19.38 -18.48
N VAL A 351 13.18 -18.85 -19.33
CA VAL A 351 14.32 -19.57 -19.87
C VAL A 351 15.56 -19.05 -19.15
N SER A 352 16.23 -19.91 -18.40
CA SER A 352 17.48 -19.57 -17.72
C SER A 352 18.64 -19.95 -18.63
N MET A 353 19.53 -18.98 -18.89
CA MET A 353 20.74 -19.20 -19.69
C MET A 353 21.94 -18.56 -19.03
N ASP A 354 23.13 -19.03 -19.35
CA ASP A 354 24.36 -18.41 -18.91
C ASP A 354 24.60 -17.09 -19.65
N VAL A 355 25.33 -16.18 -19.01
CA VAL A 355 25.61 -14.84 -19.56
C VAL A 355 26.31 -14.93 -20.93
N GLU A 356 27.26 -15.86 -21.09
CA GLU A 356 27.98 -16.06 -22.36
C GLU A 356 27.01 -16.48 -23.49
N GLU A 357 26.09 -17.37 -23.21
CA GLU A 357 25.08 -17.82 -24.15
C GLU A 357 24.16 -16.66 -24.58
N TYR A 358 23.71 -15.86 -23.63
CA TYR A 358 22.89 -14.69 -23.91
C TYR A 358 23.66 -13.65 -24.75
N LEU A 359 24.91 -13.33 -24.41
CA LEU A 359 25.73 -12.38 -25.15
C LEU A 359 25.95 -12.80 -26.60
N ASN A 360 26.12 -14.10 -26.85
CA ASN A 360 26.28 -14.64 -28.19
C ASN A 360 24.99 -14.64 -29.02
N SER A 361 23.83 -14.67 -28.37
CA SER A 361 22.52 -14.71 -29.05
C SER A 361 21.88 -13.35 -29.30
N SER A 362 22.24 -12.34 -28.47
CA SER A 362 21.52 -11.06 -28.40
C SER A 362 22.35 -9.86 -28.83
N PHE A 363 23.65 -9.96 -29.00
CA PHE A 363 24.58 -8.93 -29.43
C PHE A 363 25.47 -9.41 -30.58
#